data_aec325c8142dc2f5c6dca6fd7e1172ed
#
_entry.id   aec325c8142dc2f5c6dca6fd7e1172ed
#
_cell.length_a   1.000
_cell.length_b   1.000
_cell.length_c   1.000
_cell.angle_alpha   90.00
_cell.angle_beta   90.00
_cell.angle_gamma   90.00
#
_symmetry.space_group_name_H-M   'P 1'
#
loop_
_entity.id
_entity.type
_entity.pdbx_description
1 polymer ?
#
loop_
_entity_poly.entity_id
_entity_poly.type
_entity_poly.pdbx_seq_one_letter_code
_entity_poly.pdbx_strand_id
1 'polypeptide(L)'
;MAFFHNPPPWQSPTASITAESAYLTRRRVLKGLLGLGMATTILPLTGCKAGGAPLDELEKTYNLPALPLRRNGAFGVGDRPLTSQNLASQYNNFYEFGGNKSIWRAAQALPTDEWTLEVTGLVNQPRTYNLDDLRKTFDLEERIYRFRCVEAWSMVLPWVGFPMHKIIAAVDPQPAAKFVQFTSFYDQEITPGPGFHLGGLPWPYREGLRIEEMANELAFFAVGIYGKELPKQHGAPIRAVLPWKYGFKGAKSIVKIEFVAEQPATYWHTLIPNEYGFEANVNPNKPHPRWSQAQERFIGPGATLDWEMRETLPYNGYGEQVAHLYG
;
A
#
# COMPACT_ATOMS: atom_id res chain seq x y z
N MET A 1 45.61 -21.60 17.63
CA MET A 1 44.52 -22.20 16.81
C MET A 1 43.95 -21.12 15.90
N ALA A 2 44.13 -21.24 14.59
CA ALA A 2 43.60 -20.28 13.64
C ALA A 2 42.15 -20.68 13.31
N PHE A 3 41.19 -19.82 13.61
CA PHE A 3 39.79 -20.00 13.20
C PHE A 3 39.66 -19.66 11.73
N PHE A 4 39.45 -20.66 10.89
CA PHE A 4 39.07 -20.46 9.51
C PHE A 4 37.60 -20.06 9.47
N HIS A 5 37.32 -18.79 9.17
CA HIS A 5 35.95 -18.30 8.90
C HIS A 5 35.63 -18.57 7.43
N ASN A 6 34.80 -19.57 7.16
CA ASN A 6 34.33 -19.87 5.82
C ASN A 6 33.09 -19.03 5.57
N PRO A 7 33.11 -17.99 4.69
CA PRO A 7 31.96 -17.18 4.44
C PRO A 7 30.82 -18.02 3.79
N PRO A 8 29.55 -17.72 4.11
CA PRO A 8 28.44 -18.47 3.55
C PRO A 8 28.37 -18.31 2.01
N PRO A 9 27.84 -19.32 1.28
CA PRO A 9 27.91 -19.39 -0.19
C PRO A 9 27.23 -18.25 -0.96
N TRP A 10 26.45 -17.41 -0.29
CA TRP A 10 25.82 -16.22 -0.88
C TRP A 10 26.64 -14.92 -0.70
N GLN A 11 27.75 -14.98 -0.02
CA GLN A 11 28.61 -13.82 0.18
C GLN A 11 29.57 -13.71 -1.02
N SER A 12 29.24 -12.82 -1.96
CA SER A 12 30.15 -12.52 -3.07
C SER A 12 31.43 -11.91 -2.54
N PRO A 13 32.60 -12.33 -3.04
CA PRO A 13 33.89 -11.68 -2.70
C PRO A 13 33.79 -10.18 -3.00
N THR A 14 34.34 -9.36 -2.13
CA THR A 14 34.36 -7.89 -2.27
C THR A 14 34.97 -7.41 -3.60
N ALA A 15 35.76 -8.23 -4.29
CA ALA A 15 36.34 -7.97 -5.61
C ALA A 15 35.31 -7.97 -6.77
N SER A 16 34.06 -8.46 -6.56
CA SER A 16 33.00 -8.50 -7.58
C SER A 16 32.01 -7.32 -7.52
N ILE A 17 32.18 -6.42 -6.56
CA ILE A 17 31.33 -5.22 -6.46
C ILE A 17 31.82 -4.22 -7.52
N THR A 18 31.04 -4.01 -8.57
CA THR A 18 31.34 -2.99 -9.58
C THR A 18 31.25 -1.61 -8.92
N ALA A 19 32.36 -0.87 -8.91
CA ALA A 19 32.40 0.48 -8.36
C ALA A 19 31.35 1.36 -9.07
N GLU A 20 30.68 2.23 -8.33
CA GLU A 20 29.65 3.14 -8.83
C GLU A 20 30.13 3.96 -10.04
N SER A 21 31.42 4.37 -10.04
CA SER A 21 32.08 5.03 -11.16
C SER A 21 32.09 4.20 -12.45
N ALA A 22 32.27 2.87 -12.37
CA ALA A 22 32.23 1.98 -13.53
C ALA A 22 30.81 1.79 -14.07
N TYR A 23 29.78 1.81 -13.19
CA TYR A 23 28.38 1.77 -13.60
C TYR A 23 27.95 3.04 -14.36
N LEU A 24 28.39 4.19 -13.90
CA LEU A 24 28.15 5.49 -14.56
C LEU A 24 28.89 5.61 -15.89
N THR A 25 30.07 5.01 -16.03
CA THR A 25 30.88 5.01 -17.25
C THR A 25 30.25 4.14 -18.35
N ARG A 26 29.64 2.99 -18.03
CA ARG A 26 28.88 2.16 -18.99
C ARG A 26 27.77 2.94 -19.68
N ARG A 27 27.07 3.79 -18.93
CA ARG A 27 26.00 4.64 -19.49
C ARG A 27 26.54 5.71 -20.44
N ARG A 28 27.78 6.19 -20.24
CA ARG A 28 28.48 7.13 -21.15
C ARG A 28 29.03 6.43 -22.40
N VAL A 29 29.57 5.23 -22.29
CA VAL A 29 30.08 4.43 -23.40
C VAL A 29 28.95 4.00 -24.34
N LEU A 30 27.81 3.59 -23.83
CA LEU A 30 26.61 3.29 -24.64
C LEU A 30 26.08 4.53 -25.39
N LYS A 31 26.22 5.73 -24.82
CA LYS A 31 25.89 6.99 -25.53
C LYS A 31 26.93 7.39 -26.56
N GLY A 32 28.20 7.00 -26.36
CA GLY A 32 29.32 7.28 -27.30
C GLY A 32 29.35 6.37 -28.52
N LEU A 33 28.91 5.11 -28.40
CA LEU A 33 28.86 4.15 -29.52
C LEU A 33 27.73 4.42 -30.53
N LEU A 34 26.74 5.25 -30.15
CA LEU A 34 25.68 5.73 -31.04
C LEU A 34 26.10 6.97 -31.86
N GLY A 35 27.31 7.49 -31.65
CA GLY A 35 27.82 8.71 -32.30
C GLY A 35 28.80 8.52 -33.43
N LEU A 36 29.21 7.31 -33.79
CA LEU A 36 30.17 7.03 -34.85
C LEU A 36 29.61 6.00 -35.85
N GLY A 37 28.81 6.46 -36.81
CA GLY A 37 28.29 5.60 -37.86
C GLY A 37 27.44 6.34 -38.91
N MET A 38 28.12 6.91 -39.89
CA MET A 38 27.67 7.24 -41.27
C MET A 38 26.62 8.33 -41.50
N ALA A 39 27.10 9.41 -42.07
CA ALA A 39 26.32 10.34 -42.88
C ALA A 39 25.67 9.62 -44.05
N THR A 40 24.34 9.60 -44.13
CA THR A 40 23.54 9.78 -45.36
C THR A 40 22.03 9.73 -44.97
N THR A 41 21.29 10.66 -45.60
CA THR A 41 19.83 10.82 -45.66
C THR A 41 19.13 11.33 -44.38
N ILE A 42 18.81 12.61 -44.48
CA ILE A 42 17.92 13.35 -43.56
C ILE A 42 16.50 12.83 -43.77
N LEU A 43 16.07 11.95 -42.82
CA LEU A 43 14.66 11.76 -42.50
C LEU A 43 14.45 12.37 -41.11
N PRO A 44 13.38 13.11 -40.84
CA PRO A 44 13.13 13.64 -39.51
C PRO A 44 12.81 12.46 -38.56
N LEU A 45 13.83 12.02 -37.83
CA LEU A 45 13.62 11.19 -36.65
C LEU A 45 12.87 12.04 -35.62
N THR A 46 11.56 11.88 -35.59
CA THR A 46 10.77 12.25 -34.41
C THR A 46 11.40 11.54 -33.22
N GLY A 47 12.13 12.29 -32.42
CA GLY A 47 12.81 11.80 -31.24
C GLY A 47 11.78 11.11 -30.33
N CYS A 48 11.98 9.82 -30.09
CA CYS A 48 11.37 9.17 -28.93
C CYS A 48 11.86 9.91 -27.68
N LYS A 49 11.10 10.89 -27.24
CA LYS A 49 11.17 11.38 -25.87
C LYS A 49 11.00 10.14 -25.00
N ALA A 50 11.98 9.85 -24.17
CA ALA A 50 11.76 9.02 -22.98
C ALA A 50 10.69 9.75 -22.16
N GLY A 51 9.43 9.53 -22.51
CA GLY A 51 8.30 10.20 -21.93
C GLY A 51 8.04 9.59 -20.58
N GLY A 52 8.37 10.31 -19.51
CA GLY A 52 7.50 10.29 -18.36
C GLY A 52 6.09 10.58 -18.90
N ALA A 53 5.07 9.84 -18.41
CA ALA A 53 3.70 10.10 -18.80
C ALA A 53 3.40 11.58 -18.63
N PRO A 54 2.61 12.18 -19.53
CA PRO A 54 2.19 13.54 -19.33
C PRO A 54 1.63 13.70 -17.92
N LEU A 55 2.12 14.68 -17.16
CA LEU A 55 1.61 14.99 -15.82
C LEU A 55 0.08 15.13 -15.83
N ASP A 56 -0.44 15.62 -16.94
CA ASP A 56 -1.88 15.76 -17.20
C ASP A 56 -2.65 14.43 -17.13
N GLU A 57 -2.07 13.31 -17.54
CA GLU A 57 -2.76 12.01 -17.50
C GLU A 57 -2.85 11.46 -16.07
N LEU A 58 -1.77 11.54 -15.30
CA LEU A 58 -1.79 11.15 -13.89
C LEU A 58 -2.73 12.05 -13.09
N GLU A 59 -2.67 13.37 -13.32
CA GLU A 59 -3.47 14.34 -12.60
C GLU A 59 -4.97 14.09 -12.77
N LYS A 60 -5.41 13.68 -13.94
CA LYS A 60 -6.80 13.28 -14.18
C LYS A 60 -7.26 12.13 -13.27
N THR A 61 -6.36 11.23 -12.87
CA THR A 61 -6.70 10.08 -12.02
C THR A 61 -6.99 10.45 -10.57
N TYR A 62 -6.56 11.61 -10.11
CA TYR A 62 -6.79 12.08 -8.75
C TYR A 62 -7.48 13.46 -8.67
N ASN A 63 -7.84 14.04 -9.80
CA ASN A 63 -8.68 15.25 -9.83
C ASN A 63 -10.17 14.88 -9.73
N LEU A 64 -10.52 14.27 -8.61
CA LEU A 64 -11.84 13.72 -8.30
C LEU A 64 -12.67 14.72 -7.48
N PRO A 65 -13.99 14.49 -7.32
CA PRO A 65 -14.84 15.31 -6.48
C PRO A 65 -14.31 15.47 -5.06
N ALA A 66 -14.48 16.67 -4.51
CA ALA A 66 -14.18 16.95 -3.11
C ALA A 66 -15.22 16.28 -2.20
N LEU A 67 -14.76 15.79 -1.05
CA LEU A 67 -15.64 15.22 -0.04
C LEU A 67 -15.94 16.24 1.05
N PRO A 68 -17.17 16.32 1.55
CA PRO A 68 -17.48 17.05 2.77
C PRO A 68 -16.77 16.34 3.94
N LEU A 69 -15.87 17.03 4.63
CA LEU A 69 -15.10 16.45 5.70
C LEU A 69 -14.84 17.43 6.83
N ARG A 70 -14.58 16.90 8.02
CA ARG A 70 -14.02 17.64 9.15
C ARG A 70 -12.62 17.09 9.45
N ARG A 71 -11.63 17.98 9.52
CA ARG A 71 -10.28 17.58 9.93
C ARG A 71 -10.28 17.19 11.41
N ASN A 72 -9.83 15.99 11.72
CA ASN A 72 -9.65 15.54 13.09
C ASN A 72 -8.20 15.81 13.54
N GLY A 73 -8.01 16.90 14.25
CA GLY A 73 -6.68 17.36 14.70
C GLY A 73 -6.00 16.45 15.72
N ALA A 74 -6.73 15.50 16.33
CA ALA A 74 -6.13 14.50 17.23
C ALA A 74 -5.24 13.50 16.49
N PHE A 75 -5.44 13.35 15.17
CA PHE A 75 -4.70 12.42 14.32
C PHE A 75 -3.74 13.18 13.39
N GLY A 76 -2.71 13.74 13.94
CA GLY A 76 -1.60 14.37 13.24
C GLY A 76 -0.32 13.56 13.39
N VAL A 77 0.69 13.87 12.58
CA VAL A 77 2.00 13.18 12.60
C VAL A 77 3.15 14.10 13.05
N GLY A 78 2.83 15.19 13.72
CA GLY A 78 3.81 16.12 14.28
C GLY A 78 4.65 16.80 13.19
N ASP A 79 5.93 16.52 13.18
CA ASP A 79 6.99 17.14 12.37
C ASP A 79 7.13 16.57 10.94
N ARG A 80 6.43 15.52 10.59
CA ARG A 80 6.56 14.89 9.26
C ARG A 80 5.70 15.62 8.23
N PRO A 81 6.28 16.12 7.13
CA PRO A 81 5.50 16.75 6.06
C PRO A 81 4.66 15.71 5.32
N LEU A 82 3.55 16.15 4.73
CA LEU A 82 2.75 15.30 3.85
C LEU A 82 3.56 14.90 2.61
N THR A 83 3.39 13.67 2.18
CA THR A 83 3.82 13.24 0.85
C THR A 83 3.03 14.02 -0.20
N SER A 84 3.66 14.44 -1.30
CA SER A 84 2.93 15.12 -2.36
C SER A 84 1.91 14.18 -3.02
N GLN A 85 0.75 14.71 -3.39
CA GLN A 85 -0.32 13.92 -4.01
C GLN A 85 0.15 13.26 -5.31
N ASN A 86 0.97 13.95 -6.08
CA ASN A 86 1.56 13.41 -7.32
C ASN A 86 2.39 12.16 -7.04
N LEU A 87 3.34 12.21 -6.10
CA LEU A 87 4.17 11.06 -5.75
C LEU A 87 3.36 9.91 -5.15
N ALA A 88 2.43 10.22 -4.25
CA ALA A 88 1.55 9.22 -3.68
C ALA A 88 0.69 8.52 -4.76
N SER A 89 0.24 9.25 -5.79
CA SER A 89 -0.62 8.71 -6.83
C SER A 89 0.11 7.87 -7.88
N GLN A 90 1.42 8.06 -8.07
CA GLN A 90 2.20 7.29 -9.03
C GLN A 90 3.03 6.16 -8.45
N TYR A 91 3.24 6.14 -7.13
CA TYR A 91 4.08 5.14 -6.44
C TYR A 91 3.21 4.31 -5.50
N ASN A 92 2.66 3.20 -6.02
CA ASN A 92 1.69 2.37 -5.33
C ASN A 92 2.05 0.89 -5.43
N ASN A 93 1.62 0.13 -4.41
CA ASN A 93 1.46 -1.31 -4.50
C ASN A 93 -0.04 -1.63 -4.60
N PHE A 94 -0.47 -2.16 -5.73
CA PHE A 94 -1.81 -2.70 -5.90
C PHE A 94 -1.68 -3.98 -6.71
N TYR A 95 -1.43 -5.07 -5.99
CA TYR A 95 -0.93 -6.32 -6.56
C TYR A 95 -1.91 -6.97 -7.53
N GLU A 96 -3.21 -6.70 -7.35
CA GLU A 96 -4.27 -7.11 -8.27
C GLU A 96 -4.09 -6.53 -9.68
N PHE A 97 -3.43 -5.37 -9.81
CA PHE A 97 -3.16 -4.72 -11.10
C PHE A 97 -1.70 -4.86 -11.56
N GLY A 98 -0.82 -5.43 -10.76
CA GLY A 98 0.56 -5.67 -11.16
C GLY A 98 1.59 -5.65 -10.05
N GLY A 99 2.77 -6.21 -10.32
CA GLY A 99 3.89 -6.32 -9.38
C GLY A 99 4.85 -5.13 -9.33
N ASN A 100 4.58 -4.04 -10.04
CA ASN A 100 5.41 -2.84 -10.06
C ASN A 100 4.77 -1.66 -9.31
N LYS A 101 5.49 -0.53 -9.17
CA LYS A 101 5.00 0.66 -8.46
C LYS A 101 4.16 1.61 -9.32
N SER A 102 4.17 1.43 -10.64
CA SER A 102 3.48 2.33 -11.59
C SER A 102 2.15 1.73 -12.08
N ILE A 103 1.40 1.11 -11.17
CA ILE A 103 0.12 0.44 -11.50
C ILE A 103 -1.03 1.41 -11.75
N TRP A 104 -0.82 2.70 -11.53
CA TRP A 104 -1.89 3.70 -11.56
C TRP A 104 -2.69 3.71 -12.88
N ARG A 105 -2.04 3.41 -14.03
CA ARG A 105 -2.74 3.30 -15.32
C ARG A 105 -3.62 2.04 -15.37
N ALA A 106 -3.07 0.90 -14.99
CA ALA A 106 -3.81 -0.37 -14.97
C ALA A 106 -5.01 -0.29 -14.02
N ALA A 107 -4.84 0.36 -12.86
CA ALA A 107 -5.90 0.54 -11.89
C ALA A 107 -7.11 1.34 -12.40
N GLN A 108 -6.99 2.09 -13.51
CA GLN A 108 -8.14 2.81 -14.09
C GLN A 108 -9.20 1.86 -14.64
N ALA A 109 -8.87 0.59 -14.90
CA ALA A 109 -9.85 -0.43 -15.30
C ALA A 109 -10.81 -0.84 -14.17
N LEU A 110 -10.48 -0.53 -12.90
CA LEU A 110 -11.34 -0.88 -11.75
C LEU A 110 -12.74 -0.26 -11.91
N PRO A 111 -13.83 -1.05 -11.91
CA PRO A 111 -15.18 -0.50 -11.87
C PRO A 111 -15.44 0.03 -10.46
N THR A 112 -15.92 1.26 -10.34
CA THR A 112 -16.28 1.87 -9.05
C THR A 112 -17.72 2.29 -8.98
N ASP A 113 -18.41 2.28 -10.12
CA ASP A 113 -19.84 2.57 -10.22
C ASP A 113 -20.64 1.40 -9.62
N GLU A 114 -21.78 1.69 -9.02
CA GLU A 114 -22.68 0.69 -8.40
C GLU A 114 -21.99 -0.23 -7.35
N TRP A 115 -20.92 0.27 -6.72
CA TRP A 115 -20.17 -0.51 -5.72
C TRP A 115 -21.00 -0.84 -4.50
N THR A 116 -20.93 -2.10 -4.09
CA THR A 116 -21.54 -2.58 -2.84
C THR A 116 -20.50 -3.15 -1.90
N LEU A 117 -20.68 -2.88 -0.61
CA LEU A 117 -19.91 -3.45 0.51
C LEU A 117 -20.84 -4.35 1.33
N GLU A 118 -20.60 -5.64 1.29
CA GLU A 118 -21.32 -6.61 2.10
C GLU A 118 -20.64 -6.76 3.47
N VAL A 119 -21.41 -6.72 4.57
CA VAL A 119 -20.92 -6.98 5.94
C VAL A 119 -21.72 -8.12 6.53
N THR A 120 -21.08 -9.27 6.76
CA THR A 120 -21.71 -10.55 7.10
C THR A 120 -20.91 -11.38 8.11
N GLY A 121 -21.25 -12.67 8.22
CA GLY A 121 -20.63 -13.62 9.11
C GLY A 121 -21.30 -13.64 10.49
N LEU A 122 -20.52 -13.73 11.56
CA LEU A 122 -20.99 -13.78 12.96
C LEU A 122 -21.42 -12.39 13.44
N VAL A 123 -22.48 -11.86 12.86
CA VAL A 123 -23.11 -10.57 13.23
C VAL A 123 -24.61 -10.74 13.42
N ASN A 124 -25.21 -9.94 14.30
CA ASN A 124 -26.67 -9.95 14.53
C ASN A 124 -27.44 -9.12 13.50
N GLN A 125 -26.74 -8.15 12.87
CA GLN A 125 -27.33 -7.23 11.89
C GLN A 125 -26.48 -7.17 10.62
N PRO A 126 -26.54 -8.20 9.75
CA PRO A 126 -25.82 -8.14 8.48
C PRO A 126 -26.33 -6.98 7.62
N ARG A 127 -25.43 -6.36 6.85
CA ARG A 127 -25.75 -5.17 6.05
C ARG A 127 -25.06 -5.22 4.70
N THR A 128 -25.70 -4.58 3.72
CA THR A 128 -25.08 -4.22 2.45
C THR A 128 -25.16 -2.72 2.29
N TYR A 129 -24.05 -2.07 2.04
CA TYR A 129 -23.97 -0.64 1.81
C TYR A 129 -23.59 -0.38 0.37
N ASN A 130 -24.21 0.57 -0.29
CA ASN A 130 -23.64 1.26 -1.42
C ASN A 130 -22.76 2.43 -0.93
N LEU A 131 -22.03 3.10 -1.82
CA LEU A 131 -21.11 4.17 -1.42
C LEU A 131 -21.84 5.38 -0.82
N ASP A 132 -23.00 5.72 -1.35
CA ASP A 132 -23.79 6.84 -0.85
C ASP A 132 -24.31 6.55 0.56
N ASP A 133 -24.73 5.31 0.82
CA ASP A 133 -25.15 4.87 2.15
C ASP A 133 -24.01 4.98 3.15
N LEU A 134 -22.79 4.55 2.78
CA LEU A 134 -21.61 4.68 3.65
C LEU A 134 -21.34 6.15 3.99
N ARG A 135 -21.36 7.04 3.00
CA ARG A 135 -21.12 8.47 3.17
C ARG A 135 -22.21 9.18 3.98
N LYS A 136 -23.47 8.72 3.89
CA LYS A 136 -24.59 9.26 4.67
C LYS A 136 -24.66 8.70 6.08
N THR A 137 -24.28 7.43 6.25
CA THR A 137 -24.38 6.73 7.55
C THR A 137 -23.23 7.11 8.49
N PHE A 138 -22.04 7.34 7.95
CA PHE A 138 -20.84 7.60 8.74
C PHE A 138 -20.29 8.99 8.44
N ASP A 139 -20.20 9.84 9.49
CA ASP A 139 -19.55 11.14 9.39
C ASP A 139 -18.10 10.96 8.93
N LEU A 140 -17.75 11.64 7.85
CA LEU A 140 -16.42 11.60 7.29
C LEU A 140 -15.50 12.59 8.01
N GLU A 141 -14.30 12.13 8.32
CA GLU A 141 -13.24 12.96 8.87
C GLU A 141 -11.92 12.75 8.13
N GLU A 142 -11.05 13.77 8.14
CA GLU A 142 -9.67 13.66 7.65
C GLU A 142 -8.74 13.32 8.80
N ARG A 143 -7.94 12.26 8.60
CA ARG A 143 -6.85 11.85 9.49
C ARG A 143 -5.54 11.81 8.74
N ILE A 144 -4.50 12.41 9.30
CA ILE A 144 -3.15 12.33 8.75
C ILE A 144 -2.42 11.18 9.42
N TYR A 145 -2.06 10.18 8.62
CA TYR A 145 -1.37 9.00 9.11
C TYR A 145 -0.02 8.78 8.44
N ARG A 146 0.94 8.25 9.21
CA ARG A 146 2.12 7.60 8.66
C ARG A 146 1.70 6.32 7.97
N PHE A 147 2.28 6.04 6.84
CA PHE A 147 2.11 4.80 6.10
C PHE A 147 3.47 4.15 5.93
N ARG A 148 3.59 2.85 6.18
CA ARG A 148 4.85 2.10 6.11
C ARG A 148 4.65 0.81 5.34
N CYS A 149 5.34 0.68 4.21
CA CYS A 149 5.37 -0.57 3.44
C CYS A 149 6.39 -1.54 4.02
N VAL A 150 6.10 -2.84 3.96
CA VAL A 150 7.06 -3.88 4.30
C VAL A 150 8.35 -3.81 3.48
N GLU A 151 8.31 -3.23 2.27
CA GLU A 151 9.46 -2.96 1.39
C GLU A 151 10.34 -1.78 1.85
N ALA A 152 10.18 -1.34 3.08
CA ALA A 152 10.98 -0.30 3.72
C ALA A 152 10.88 1.10 3.09
N TRP A 153 9.73 1.46 2.51
CA TRP A 153 9.42 2.83 2.14
C TRP A 153 8.20 3.35 2.91
N SER A 154 8.09 4.65 3.05
CA SER A 154 7.04 5.28 3.85
C SER A 154 6.53 6.57 3.22
N MET A 155 5.33 6.94 3.64
CA MET A 155 4.61 8.16 3.26
C MET A 155 3.89 8.74 4.49
N VAL A 156 3.46 10.00 4.38
CA VAL A 156 2.48 10.63 5.27
C VAL A 156 1.30 11.07 4.44
N LEU A 157 0.13 10.51 4.73
CA LEU A 157 -1.04 10.61 3.87
C LEU A 157 -2.27 11.12 4.62
N PRO A 158 -3.01 12.11 4.07
CA PRO A 158 -4.25 12.63 4.64
C PRO A 158 -5.44 11.82 4.11
N TRP A 159 -5.85 10.81 4.86
CA TRP A 159 -6.97 9.95 4.52
C TRP A 159 -8.30 10.59 4.92
N VAL A 160 -9.33 10.43 4.09
CA VAL A 160 -10.70 10.82 4.38
C VAL A 160 -11.57 9.57 4.52
N GLY A 161 -12.34 9.48 5.60
CA GLY A 161 -13.16 8.31 5.86
C GLY A 161 -13.74 8.29 7.26
N PHE A 162 -13.86 7.10 7.85
CA PHE A 162 -14.46 6.91 9.17
C PHE A 162 -13.79 5.77 9.96
N PRO A 163 -13.81 5.79 11.31
CA PRO A 163 -13.26 4.74 12.16
C PRO A 163 -13.94 3.39 11.93
N MET A 164 -13.16 2.30 11.89
CA MET A 164 -13.69 0.95 11.65
C MET A 164 -14.67 0.47 12.71
N HIS A 165 -14.52 0.91 13.97
CA HIS A 165 -15.42 0.53 15.06
C HIS A 165 -16.88 0.95 14.82
N LYS A 166 -17.14 1.92 13.92
CA LYS A 166 -18.51 2.30 13.54
C LYS A 166 -19.23 1.18 12.78
N ILE A 167 -18.51 0.41 11.96
CA ILE A 167 -19.07 -0.81 11.34
C ILE A 167 -19.38 -1.85 12.42
N ILE A 168 -18.46 -2.08 13.37
CA ILE A 168 -18.70 -3.00 14.51
C ILE A 168 -20.01 -2.64 15.23
N ALA A 169 -20.17 -1.36 15.58
CA ALA A 169 -21.39 -0.88 16.24
C ALA A 169 -22.66 -1.04 15.40
N ALA A 170 -22.54 -0.92 14.07
CA ALA A 170 -23.69 -1.00 13.17
C ALA A 170 -24.16 -2.44 12.89
N VAL A 171 -23.27 -3.46 13.03
CA VAL A 171 -23.59 -4.84 12.68
C VAL A 171 -23.74 -5.76 13.91
N ASP A 172 -23.38 -5.27 15.10
CA ASP A 172 -23.52 -5.98 16.38
C ASP A 172 -22.94 -7.41 16.32
N PRO A 173 -21.59 -7.57 16.38
CA PRO A 173 -20.96 -8.88 16.27
C PRO A 173 -21.35 -9.81 17.41
N GLN A 174 -21.57 -11.07 17.10
CA GLN A 174 -21.82 -12.12 18.08
C GLN A 174 -20.57 -12.39 18.95
N PRO A 175 -20.69 -12.86 20.20
CA PRO A 175 -19.55 -13.13 21.08
C PRO A 175 -18.53 -14.14 20.52
N ALA A 176 -18.95 -14.97 19.58
CA ALA A 176 -18.10 -15.93 18.90
C ALA A 176 -17.19 -15.29 17.85
N ALA A 177 -17.48 -14.08 17.37
CA ALA A 177 -16.63 -13.36 16.43
C ALA A 177 -15.33 -12.93 17.10
N LYS A 178 -14.20 -13.44 16.64
CA LYS A 178 -12.86 -13.12 17.15
C LYS A 178 -12.01 -12.40 16.12
N PHE A 179 -12.33 -12.57 14.86
CA PHE A 179 -11.59 -12.00 13.73
C PHE A 179 -12.55 -11.38 12.73
N VAL A 180 -11.97 -10.53 11.87
CA VAL A 180 -12.65 -9.93 10.74
C VAL A 180 -11.81 -10.19 9.50
N GLN A 181 -12.45 -10.67 8.44
CA GLN A 181 -11.83 -10.86 7.12
C GLN A 181 -12.32 -9.79 6.15
N PHE A 182 -11.39 -9.19 5.42
CA PHE A 182 -11.66 -8.31 4.30
C PHE A 182 -11.39 -9.06 2.99
N THR A 183 -12.30 -8.95 2.03
CA THR A 183 -12.12 -9.46 0.68
C THR A 183 -12.14 -8.32 -0.31
N SER A 184 -11.08 -8.21 -1.12
CA SER A 184 -10.97 -7.22 -2.20
C SER A 184 -11.74 -7.67 -3.43
N PHE A 185 -12.10 -6.70 -4.27
CA PHE A 185 -12.61 -6.97 -5.62
C PHE A 185 -11.61 -7.82 -6.41
N TYR A 186 -12.14 -8.79 -7.13
CA TYR A 186 -11.37 -9.62 -8.04
C TYR A 186 -12.21 -10.03 -9.24
N ASP A 187 -11.67 -9.75 -10.40
CA ASP A 187 -12.14 -10.22 -11.69
C ASP A 187 -10.90 -10.47 -12.56
N GLN A 188 -10.73 -11.67 -13.04
CA GLN A 188 -9.50 -12.09 -13.74
C GLN A 188 -9.22 -11.27 -15.02
N GLU A 189 -10.26 -10.73 -15.66
CA GLU A 189 -10.10 -9.91 -16.86
C GLU A 189 -9.70 -8.47 -16.52
N ILE A 190 -10.14 -7.96 -15.37
CA ILE A 190 -9.92 -6.58 -14.90
C ILE A 190 -8.68 -6.48 -14.02
N THR A 191 -8.44 -7.49 -13.18
CA THR A 191 -7.35 -7.55 -12.19
C THR A 191 -6.40 -8.71 -12.50
N PRO A 192 -5.57 -8.60 -13.57
CA PRO A 192 -4.75 -9.70 -14.07
C PRO A 192 -3.63 -10.12 -13.10
N GLY A 193 -3.39 -9.33 -12.05
CA GLY A 193 -2.31 -9.58 -11.11
C GLY A 193 -0.91 -9.27 -11.69
N PRO A 194 0.15 -9.76 -11.04
CA PRO A 194 1.53 -9.44 -11.40
C PRO A 194 2.08 -10.28 -12.60
N GLY A 195 1.24 -11.01 -13.28
CA GLY A 195 1.62 -11.89 -14.38
C GLY A 195 1.68 -13.37 -13.98
N PHE A 196 2.45 -14.15 -14.74
CA PHE A 196 2.52 -15.60 -14.56
C PHE A 196 3.17 -16.02 -13.23
N HIS A 197 2.49 -16.89 -12.47
CA HIS A 197 3.03 -17.52 -11.27
C HIS A 197 2.85 -19.05 -11.34
N LEU A 198 3.94 -19.76 -11.13
CA LEU A 198 3.90 -21.22 -10.95
C LEU A 198 3.16 -21.53 -9.63
N GLY A 199 2.11 -22.36 -9.71
CA GLY A 199 1.32 -22.75 -8.55
C GLY A 199 0.08 -21.89 -8.29
N GLY A 200 -0.17 -20.87 -9.10
CA GLY A 200 -1.31 -19.95 -8.93
C GLY A 200 -1.14 -18.95 -7.79
N LEU A 201 -2.05 -18.01 -7.71
CA LEU A 201 -2.10 -17.00 -6.65
C LEU A 201 -3.42 -17.16 -5.88
N PRO A 202 -3.45 -16.94 -4.55
CA PRO A 202 -4.64 -17.19 -3.72
C PRO A 202 -5.67 -16.03 -3.84
N TRP A 203 -6.10 -15.72 -5.07
CA TRP A 203 -7.13 -14.73 -5.33
C TRP A 203 -8.51 -15.17 -4.83
N PRO A 204 -9.41 -14.24 -4.47
CA PRO A 204 -9.23 -12.79 -4.33
C PRO A 204 -8.25 -12.43 -3.22
N TYR A 205 -7.72 -11.19 -3.23
CA TYR A 205 -6.92 -10.69 -2.13
C TYR A 205 -7.74 -10.65 -0.86
N ARG A 206 -7.22 -11.29 0.19
CA ARG A 206 -7.86 -11.34 1.51
C ARG A 206 -6.90 -10.88 2.57
N GLU A 207 -7.39 -10.11 3.52
CA GLU A 207 -6.70 -9.72 4.73
C GLU A 207 -7.60 -9.90 5.95
N GLY A 208 -7.00 -9.96 7.13
CA GLY A 208 -7.73 -10.14 8.37
C GLY A 208 -7.15 -9.35 9.53
N LEU A 209 -7.99 -9.07 10.49
CA LEU A 209 -7.67 -8.44 11.76
C LEU A 209 -8.27 -9.25 12.91
N ARG A 210 -7.68 -9.13 14.10
CA ARG A 210 -8.41 -9.44 15.31
C ARG A 210 -9.51 -8.38 15.52
N ILE A 211 -10.61 -8.76 16.14
CA ILE A 211 -11.72 -7.82 16.33
C ILE A 211 -11.29 -6.61 17.19
N GLU A 212 -10.40 -6.80 18.16
CA GLU A 212 -9.84 -5.73 19.00
C GLU A 212 -9.01 -4.74 18.18
N GLU A 213 -8.32 -5.20 17.14
CA GLU A 213 -7.57 -4.34 16.22
C GLU A 213 -8.52 -3.49 15.37
N MET A 214 -9.61 -4.08 14.88
CA MET A 214 -10.64 -3.35 14.14
C MET A 214 -11.38 -2.35 15.04
N ALA A 215 -11.54 -2.67 16.33
CA ALA A 215 -12.19 -1.80 17.32
C ALA A 215 -11.29 -0.63 17.78
N ASN A 216 -9.97 -0.71 17.55
CA ASN A 216 -9.05 0.34 17.94
C ASN A 216 -9.33 1.64 17.18
N GLU A 217 -9.23 2.76 17.88
CA GLU A 217 -9.54 4.10 17.35
C GLU A 217 -8.71 4.46 16.08
N LEU A 218 -7.49 3.94 15.96
CA LEU A 218 -6.63 4.18 14.79
C LEU A 218 -7.06 3.41 13.54
N ALA A 219 -7.83 2.32 13.68
CA ALA A 219 -8.31 1.53 12.55
C ALA A 219 -9.35 2.33 11.74
N PHE A 220 -9.14 2.48 10.44
CA PHE A 220 -9.85 3.44 9.63
C PHE A 220 -10.24 2.87 8.26
N PHE A 221 -11.47 3.12 7.83
CA PHE A 221 -11.89 2.94 6.45
C PHE A 221 -11.75 4.25 5.70
N ALA A 222 -10.91 4.26 4.67
CA ALA A 222 -10.74 5.42 3.82
C ALA A 222 -11.60 5.29 2.55
N VAL A 223 -12.36 6.35 2.26
CA VAL A 223 -13.15 6.56 1.04
C VAL A 223 -12.64 7.75 0.25
N GLY A 224 -11.59 8.40 0.75
CA GLY A 224 -10.95 9.55 0.12
C GLY A 224 -9.52 9.77 0.62
N ILE A 225 -8.83 10.68 -0.05
CA ILE A 225 -7.47 11.12 0.25
C ILE A 225 -7.28 12.55 -0.28
N TYR A 226 -6.48 13.38 0.39
CA TYR A 226 -6.24 14.78 0.05
C TYR A 226 -7.54 15.61 -0.12
N GLY A 227 -8.54 15.33 0.71
CA GLY A 227 -9.82 16.04 0.69
C GLY A 227 -10.78 15.66 -0.45
N LYS A 228 -10.43 14.68 -1.27
CA LYS A 228 -11.18 14.22 -2.45
C LYS A 228 -11.54 12.75 -2.35
N GLU A 229 -12.41 12.28 -3.23
CA GLU A 229 -12.70 10.86 -3.38
C GLU A 229 -11.42 10.05 -3.60
N LEU A 230 -11.47 8.76 -3.23
CA LEU A 230 -10.31 7.89 -3.31
C LEU A 230 -10.00 7.51 -4.76
N PRO A 231 -8.81 7.84 -5.30
CA PRO A 231 -8.40 7.40 -6.63
C PRO A 231 -8.27 5.86 -6.72
N LYS A 232 -8.53 5.32 -7.90
CA LYS A 232 -8.52 3.87 -8.16
C LYS A 232 -7.22 3.20 -7.75
N GLN A 233 -6.07 3.83 -8.05
CA GLN A 233 -4.75 3.33 -7.67
C GLN A 233 -4.48 3.33 -6.16
N HIS A 234 -5.27 4.05 -5.38
CA HIS A 234 -5.21 4.01 -3.92
C HIS A 234 -6.16 2.99 -3.31
N GLY A 235 -6.91 2.24 -4.12
CA GLY A 235 -7.83 1.20 -3.66
C GLY A 235 -9.27 1.69 -3.49
N ALA A 236 -9.73 2.54 -4.41
CA ALA A 236 -11.12 2.99 -4.47
C ALA A 236 -12.10 1.80 -4.52
N PRO A 237 -13.36 2.02 -4.13
CA PRO A 237 -13.89 3.22 -3.49
C PRO A 237 -13.76 3.22 -1.97
N ILE A 238 -13.36 2.09 -1.37
CA ILE A 238 -13.14 1.92 0.06
C ILE A 238 -11.96 0.98 0.33
N ARG A 239 -11.10 1.38 1.27
CA ARG A 239 -9.96 0.57 1.71
C ARG A 239 -9.76 0.62 3.22
N ALA A 240 -9.07 -0.38 3.75
CA ALA A 240 -8.58 -0.38 5.12
C ALA A 240 -7.28 0.42 5.25
N VAL A 241 -7.15 1.16 6.36
CA VAL A 241 -5.94 1.88 6.75
C VAL A 241 -5.64 1.57 8.20
N LEU A 242 -4.47 1.00 8.46
CA LEU A 242 -3.98 0.53 9.75
C LEU A 242 -2.57 1.09 9.95
N PRO A 243 -2.44 2.31 10.51
CA PRO A 243 -1.18 3.05 10.44
C PRO A 243 -0.02 2.40 11.20
N TRP A 244 -0.28 1.54 12.17
CA TRP A 244 0.75 0.81 12.93
C TRP A 244 1.20 -0.51 12.30
N LYS A 245 0.51 -0.94 11.22
CA LYS A 245 0.80 -2.19 10.50
C LYS A 245 1.48 -1.90 9.16
N TYR A 246 2.19 -2.89 8.63
CA TYR A 246 2.68 -2.80 7.26
C TYR A 246 1.53 -2.66 6.27
N GLY A 247 1.74 -1.84 5.24
CA GLY A 247 0.71 -1.42 4.30
C GLY A 247 -0.04 -2.54 3.55
N PHE A 248 0.53 -3.75 3.48
CA PHE A 248 -0.16 -4.88 2.86
C PHE A 248 -1.39 -5.36 3.67
N LYS A 249 -1.46 -5.05 4.97
CA LYS A 249 -2.65 -5.29 5.80
C LYS A 249 -3.85 -4.45 5.40
N GLY A 250 -3.63 -3.36 4.69
CA GLY A 250 -4.68 -2.47 4.22
C GLY A 250 -5.32 -3.00 2.92
N ALA A 251 -6.26 -3.93 3.02
CA ALA A 251 -7.06 -4.41 1.89
C ALA A 251 -7.67 -3.23 1.13
N LYS A 252 -7.63 -3.28 -0.21
CA LYS A 252 -8.08 -2.24 -1.13
C LYS A 252 -9.33 -2.69 -1.85
N SER A 253 -10.14 -1.73 -2.29
CA SER A 253 -11.34 -2.03 -3.09
C SER A 253 -12.17 -3.14 -2.46
N ILE A 254 -12.52 -2.95 -1.18
CA ILE A 254 -13.18 -3.97 -0.36
C ILE A 254 -14.62 -4.16 -0.85
N VAL A 255 -14.99 -5.40 -1.11
CA VAL A 255 -16.36 -5.80 -1.47
C VAL A 255 -17.06 -6.54 -0.33
N LYS A 256 -16.29 -7.18 0.59
CA LYS A 256 -16.86 -7.93 1.70
C LYS A 256 -16.05 -7.77 2.98
N ILE A 257 -16.76 -7.62 4.09
CA ILE A 257 -16.26 -7.70 5.46
C ILE A 257 -16.99 -8.85 6.14
N GLU A 258 -16.27 -9.84 6.65
CA GLU A 258 -16.85 -11.02 7.25
C GLU A 258 -16.32 -11.25 8.67
N PHE A 259 -17.21 -11.30 9.64
CA PHE A 259 -16.87 -11.58 11.04
C PHE A 259 -16.82 -13.08 11.27
N VAL A 260 -15.70 -13.61 11.78
CA VAL A 260 -15.42 -15.04 11.87
C VAL A 260 -14.87 -15.43 13.25
N ALA A 261 -15.05 -16.69 13.65
CA ALA A 261 -14.54 -17.19 14.92
C ALA A 261 -13.04 -17.52 14.88
N GLU A 262 -12.58 -18.04 13.76
CA GLU A 262 -11.21 -18.49 13.56
C GLU A 262 -10.37 -17.48 12.78
N GLN A 263 -9.05 -17.49 13.01
CA GLN A 263 -8.13 -16.65 12.25
C GLN A 263 -8.21 -16.95 10.76
N PRO A 264 -8.61 -15.99 9.92
CA PRO A 264 -8.74 -16.21 8.49
C PRO A 264 -7.38 -16.33 7.81
N ALA A 265 -7.35 -17.11 6.74
CA ALA A 265 -6.20 -17.12 5.83
C ALA A 265 -6.08 -15.77 5.12
N THR A 266 -4.87 -15.21 5.09
CA THR A 266 -4.59 -13.95 4.39
C THR A 266 -3.72 -14.20 3.15
N TYR A 267 -3.80 -13.31 2.17
CA TYR A 267 -3.14 -13.48 0.88
C TYR A 267 -1.64 -13.76 1.00
N TRP A 268 -0.90 -12.83 1.62
CA TRP A 268 0.55 -12.94 1.74
C TRP A 268 1.00 -14.04 2.69
N HIS A 269 0.28 -14.26 3.80
CA HIS A 269 0.59 -15.36 4.70
C HIS A 269 0.37 -16.73 4.05
N THR A 270 -0.63 -16.87 3.21
CA THR A 270 -0.85 -18.10 2.43
C THR A 270 0.24 -18.32 1.39
N LEU A 271 0.66 -17.24 0.71
CA LEU A 271 1.63 -17.32 -0.38
C LEU A 271 3.06 -17.54 0.11
N ILE A 272 3.49 -16.79 1.16
CA ILE A 272 4.86 -16.83 1.69
C ILE A 272 4.82 -16.69 3.23
N PRO A 273 4.43 -17.72 3.98
CA PRO A 273 4.19 -17.65 5.42
C PRO A 273 5.44 -17.29 6.23
N ASN A 274 6.64 -17.60 5.73
CA ASN A 274 7.90 -17.30 6.39
C ASN A 274 8.29 -15.81 6.31
N GLU A 275 7.70 -15.05 5.38
CA GLU A 275 7.98 -13.62 5.20
C GLU A 275 6.86 -12.72 5.76
N TYR A 276 5.61 -13.21 5.75
CA TYR A 276 4.43 -12.40 6.06
C TYR A 276 3.59 -13.04 7.17
N GLY A 277 3.70 -12.50 8.38
CA GLY A 277 2.87 -12.93 9.50
C GLY A 277 1.47 -12.29 9.47
N PHE A 278 0.53 -12.90 10.21
CA PHE A 278 -0.85 -12.41 10.29
C PHE A 278 -0.93 -11.00 10.90
N GLU A 279 -0.26 -10.73 12.01
CA GLU A 279 -0.34 -9.42 12.69
C GLU A 279 0.33 -8.30 11.87
N ALA A 280 1.50 -8.55 11.32
CA ALA A 280 2.23 -7.63 10.44
C ALA A 280 2.42 -6.20 11.00
N ASN A 281 2.65 -6.10 12.31
CA ASN A 281 2.94 -4.83 12.97
C ASN A 281 4.33 -4.33 12.53
N VAL A 282 4.48 -3.02 12.34
CA VAL A 282 5.76 -2.41 12.00
C VAL A 282 6.73 -2.59 13.16
N ASN A 283 7.84 -3.31 12.91
CA ASN A 283 8.85 -3.61 13.92
C ASN A 283 10.26 -3.44 13.32
N PRO A 284 11.03 -2.42 13.74
CA PRO A 284 12.39 -2.18 13.28
C PRO A 284 13.38 -3.31 13.66
N ASN A 285 13.08 -4.05 14.75
CA ASN A 285 13.95 -5.09 15.30
C ASN A 285 13.69 -6.48 14.69
N LYS A 286 12.65 -6.63 13.85
CA LYS A 286 12.34 -7.86 13.15
C LYS A 286 12.59 -7.66 11.64
N PRO A 287 13.77 -8.02 11.12
CA PRO A 287 14.07 -7.85 9.71
C PRO A 287 13.16 -8.73 8.85
N HIS A 288 12.89 -8.27 7.64
CA HIS A 288 12.37 -9.14 6.59
C HIS A 288 13.50 -10.10 6.14
N PRO A 289 13.22 -11.34 5.74
CA PRO A 289 14.29 -12.27 5.32
C PRO A 289 15.23 -11.73 4.23
N ARG A 290 14.77 -10.77 3.43
CA ARG A 290 15.51 -10.21 2.29
C ARG A 290 16.09 -8.80 2.52
N TRP A 291 15.65 -8.07 3.56
CA TRP A 291 16.12 -6.71 3.87
C TRP A 291 15.87 -6.30 5.32
N SER A 292 16.57 -5.25 5.74
CA SER A 292 16.41 -4.66 7.08
C SER A 292 15.10 -3.85 7.17
N GLN A 293 14.50 -3.86 8.35
CA GLN A 293 13.37 -3.00 8.69
C GLN A 293 13.77 -1.84 9.61
N ALA A 294 15.05 -1.72 9.98
CA ALA A 294 15.52 -0.71 10.92
C ALA A 294 15.37 0.73 10.38
N GLN A 295 15.42 0.89 9.07
CA GLN A 295 15.29 2.18 8.41
C GLN A 295 14.20 2.17 7.35
N GLU A 296 13.68 3.35 7.04
CA GLU A 296 12.67 3.58 6.01
C GLU A 296 13.10 4.68 5.04
N ARG A 297 12.71 4.52 3.79
CA ARG A 297 12.87 5.51 2.74
C ARG A 297 11.61 6.34 2.67
N PHE A 298 11.65 7.52 3.24
CA PHE A 298 10.50 8.43 3.27
C PHE A 298 10.33 9.15 1.93
N ILE A 299 9.11 9.14 1.42
CA ILE A 299 8.69 9.89 0.24
C ILE A 299 8.00 11.15 0.72
N GLY A 300 8.66 12.28 0.57
CA GLY A 300 8.24 13.57 1.12
C GLY A 300 7.41 14.43 0.15
N PRO A 301 7.41 15.75 0.37
CA PRO A 301 6.57 16.70 -0.37
C PRO A 301 7.14 17.10 -1.74
N GLY A 302 8.33 16.61 -2.13
CA GLY A 302 9.00 16.98 -3.38
C GLY A 302 8.22 16.63 -4.65
N ALA A 303 8.72 17.06 -5.79
CA ALA A 303 8.19 16.70 -7.10
C ALA A 303 8.79 15.40 -7.64
N THR A 304 9.92 14.98 -7.12
CA THR A 304 10.70 13.80 -7.52
C THR A 304 10.78 12.80 -6.36
N LEU A 305 11.01 11.53 -6.70
CA LEU A 305 11.24 10.47 -5.72
C LEU A 305 12.63 10.62 -5.09
N ASP A 306 12.77 11.58 -4.20
CA ASP A 306 13.95 11.71 -3.36
C ASP A 306 13.73 10.91 -2.09
N TRP A 307 14.71 10.04 -1.78
CA TRP A 307 14.65 9.15 -0.65
C TRP A 307 15.33 9.78 0.56
N GLU A 308 14.54 10.24 1.51
CA GLU A 308 15.06 10.60 2.83
C GLU A 308 15.07 9.35 3.71
N MET A 309 16.27 8.97 4.18
CA MET A 309 16.41 7.86 5.11
C MET A 309 16.02 8.29 6.51
N ARG A 310 15.14 7.52 7.14
CA ARG A 310 14.67 7.73 8.52
C ARG A 310 14.73 6.43 9.31
N GLU A 311 14.85 6.52 10.62
CA GLU A 311 14.67 5.36 11.50
C GLU A 311 13.22 4.93 11.51
N THR A 312 13.00 3.60 11.43
CA THR A 312 11.67 3.02 11.57
C THR A 312 11.28 2.99 13.05
N LEU A 313 10.12 3.52 13.37
CA LEU A 313 9.58 3.48 14.73
C LEU A 313 8.78 2.19 14.96
N PRO A 314 8.86 1.57 16.16
CA PRO A 314 7.97 0.47 16.53
C PRO A 314 6.50 0.89 16.33
N TYR A 315 5.69 -0.03 15.80
CA TYR A 315 4.29 0.25 15.44
C TYR A 315 4.13 1.52 14.57
N ASN A 316 5.16 1.85 13.75
CA ASN A 316 5.19 3.06 12.94
C ASN A 316 5.03 4.36 13.76
N GLY A 317 5.38 4.31 15.04
CA GLY A 317 5.25 5.42 16.00
C GLY A 317 3.88 5.56 16.67
N TYR A 318 3.06 4.51 16.62
CA TYR A 318 1.73 4.45 17.28
C TYR A 318 1.70 3.48 18.47
N GLY A 319 2.88 3.19 19.06
CA GLY A 319 3.01 2.21 20.14
C GLY A 319 2.13 2.51 21.35
N GLU A 320 2.02 3.78 21.77
CA GLU A 320 1.20 4.19 22.91
C GLU A 320 -0.29 3.81 22.74
N GLN A 321 -0.79 3.83 21.50
CA GLN A 321 -2.19 3.57 21.18
C GLN A 321 -2.49 2.09 20.94
N VAL A 322 -1.48 1.26 20.62
CA VAL A 322 -1.74 -0.11 20.13
C VAL A 322 -0.90 -1.21 20.79
N ALA A 323 0.21 -0.89 21.49
CA ALA A 323 1.09 -1.92 22.05
C ALA A 323 0.36 -2.85 23.03
N HIS A 324 -0.59 -2.31 23.80
CA HIS A 324 -1.40 -3.08 24.76
C HIS A 324 -2.26 -4.18 24.10
N LEU A 325 -2.49 -4.13 22.79
CA LEU A 325 -3.19 -5.18 22.05
C LEU A 325 -2.35 -6.45 21.87
N TYR A 326 -1.03 -6.37 22.10
CA TYR A 326 -0.10 -7.43 21.76
C TYR A 326 0.67 -8.00 22.96
N GLY A 327 0.32 -7.64 24.17
CA GLY A 327 0.91 -8.14 25.42
C GLY A 327 1.76 -7.13 26.16
#